data_53a19303466494705b7d32623dca4f5e
#
_entry.id   53a19303466494705b7d32623dca4f5e
#
_cell.length_a   1.000
_cell.length_b   1.000
_cell.length_c   1.000
_cell.angle_alpha   90.00
_cell.angle_beta   90.00
_cell.angle_gamma   90.00
#
_symmetry.space_group_name_H-M   'P 1'
#
loop_
_entity.id
_entity.type
_entity.pdbx_description
1 polymer ?
#
loop_
_entity_poly.entity_id
_entity_poly.type
_entity_poly.pdbx_seq_one_letter_code
_entity_poly.pdbx_strand_id
1 'polypeptide(L)'
;MSAASPPSADSPASTHPARRAWMAVMARSARADLEAALNRAMEGLPLPAFDWLRPPEIGLAMVRGRIGGTGDAFNLGEATVTRATLRLRDERDEGTIVGVACHLGRDRRRAELAAIADALLQTPQHHARLQAQLIAPLASQLAAQHAQRQQDAASTRVEFFTMVRGD
;
A
#
# COMPACT_ATOMS: atom_id res chain seq x y z
N MET A 1 -27.01 28.86 -31.51
CA MET A 1 -26.77 27.51 -31.00
C MET A 1 -25.31 27.47 -30.55
N SER A 2 -25.12 27.71 -29.26
CA SER A 2 -23.78 27.79 -28.64
C SER A 2 -23.46 26.42 -28.06
N ALA A 3 -22.42 25.76 -28.58
CA ALA A 3 -21.94 24.48 -28.08
C ALA A 3 -21.11 24.72 -26.83
N ALA A 4 -21.57 24.21 -25.70
CA ALA A 4 -20.81 24.18 -24.44
C ALA A 4 -19.69 23.15 -24.56
N SER A 5 -18.44 23.63 -24.42
CA SER A 5 -17.26 22.77 -24.28
C SER A 5 -17.37 21.95 -22.99
N PRO A 6 -16.97 20.68 -23.00
CA PRO A 6 -16.95 19.87 -21.76
C PRO A 6 -15.84 20.39 -20.83
N PRO A 7 -16.03 20.30 -19.50
CA PRO A 7 -15.01 20.72 -18.56
C PRO A 7 -13.79 19.83 -18.68
N SER A 8 -12.63 20.44 -18.86
CA SER A 8 -11.31 19.80 -18.79
C SER A 8 -11.12 19.21 -17.39
N ALA A 9 -11.05 17.90 -17.30
CA ALA A 9 -10.67 17.18 -16.09
C ALA A 9 -9.16 17.34 -15.88
N ASP A 10 -8.73 18.44 -15.31
CA ASP A 10 -7.41 18.57 -14.70
C ASP A 10 -7.39 17.78 -13.39
N SER A 11 -7.19 16.47 -13.50
CA SER A 11 -6.89 15.61 -12.37
C SER A 11 -5.42 15.79 -11.98
N PRO A 12 -5.10 15.89 -10.67
CA PRO A 12 -3.72 15.95 -10.20
C PRO A 12 -3.07 14.57 -10.36
N ALA A 13 -2.67 14.24 -11.59
CA ALA A 13 -2.09 12.93 -11.94
C ALA A 13 -0.67 12.74 -11.38
N SER A 14 -0.04 13.75 -10.80
CA SER A 14 1.37 13.71 -10.40
C SER A 14 1.65 13.11 -9.01
N THR A 15 0.67 13.06 -8.11
CA THR A 15 0.84 12.50 -6.76
C THR A 15 0.51 11.02 -6.64
N HIS A 16 -0.23 10.47 -7.59
CA HIS A 16 -0.71 9.09 -7.52
C HIS A 16 0.36 7.98 -7.56
N PRO A 17 1.45 8.05 -8.38
CA PRO A 17 2.45 6.98 -8.39
C PRO A 17 3.26 6.90 -7.11
N ALA A 18 3.68 8.01 -6.54
CA ALA A 18 4.42 8.03 -5.28
C ALA A 18 3.56 7.48 -4.13
N ARG A 19 2.29 7.92 -4.04
CA ARG A 19 1.35 7.42 -3.03
C ARG A 19 1.10 5.93 -3.17
N ARG A 20 0.93 5.41 -4.38
CA ARG A 20 0.81 3.97 -4.61
C ARG A 20 2.04 3.20 -4.13
N ALA A 21 3.23 3.75 -4.34
CA ALA A 21 4.47 3.11 -3.92
C ALA A 21 4.54 2.93 -2.40
N TRP A 22 4.35 4.00 -1.61
CA TRP A 22 4.41 3.85 -0.16
C TRP A 22 3.24 3.04 0.41
N MET A 23 2.03 3.16 -0.15
CA MET A 23 0.89 2.32 0.24
C MET A 23 1.18 0.84 0.00
N ALA A 24 1.82 0.49 -1.13
CA ALA A 24 2.21 -0.89 -1.43
C ALA A 24 3.27 -1.43 -0.46
N VAL A 25 4.20 -0.60 0.01
CA VAL A 25 5.17 -0.96 1.05
C VAL A 25 4.44 -1.25 2.37
N MET A 26 3.64 -0.32 2.87
CA MET A 26 2.90 -0.48 4.12
C MET A 26 1.92 -1.66 4.09
N ALA A 27 1.26 -1.88 2.96
CA ALA A 27 0.34 -3.00 2.79
C ALA A 27 1.00 -4.39 2.81
N ARG A 28 2.31 -4.48 2.62
CA ARG A 28 3.07 -5.74 2.64
C ARG A 28 3.91 -5.91 3.90
N SER A 29 4.18 -4.84 4.62
CA SER A 29 5.00 -4.86 5.84
C SER A 29 4.28 -5.57 6.98
N ALA A 30 5.01 -6.24 7.85
CA ALA A 30 4.44 -6.80 9.08
C ALA A 30 4.00 -5.67 10.02
N ARG A 31 2.95 -5.91 10.81
CA ARG A 31 2.43 -4.91 11.75
C ARG A 31 3.51 -4.40 12.71
N ALA A 32 4.29 -5.29 13.31
CA ALA A 32 5.32 -4.92 14.28
C ALA A 32 6.38 -3.99 13.67
N ASP A 33 6.82 -4.26 12.44
CA ASP A 33 7.81 -3.46 11.73
C ASP A 33 7.24 -2.08 11.38
N LEU A 34 5.99 -2.03 10.90
CA LEU A 34 5.28 -0.78 10.59
C LEU A 34 5.12 0.09 11.85
N GLU A 35 4.68 -0.51 12.95
CA GLU A 35 4.47 0.19 14.23
C GLU A 35 5.80 0.72 14.80
N ALA A 36 6.85 -0.10 14.84
CA ALA A 36 8.16 0.31 15.31
C ALA A 36 8.77 1.43 14.44
N ALA A 37 8.65 1.34 13.11
CA ALA A 37 9.16 2.35 12.20
C ALA A 37 8.36 3.67 12.30
N LEU A 38 7.03 3.60 12.43
CA LEU A 38 6.19 4.78 12.62
C LEU A 38 6.49 5.48 13.95
N ASN A 39 6.61 4.73 15.04
CA ASN A 39 6.94 5.28 16.36
C ASN A 39 8.30 6.01 16.34
N ARG A 40 9.33 5.42 15.72
CA ARG A 40 10.64 6.09 15.53
C ARG A 40 10.53 7.36 14.70
N ALA A 41 9.77 7.29 13.62
CA ALA A 41 9.60 8.44 12.73
C ALA A 41 8.82 9.58 13.38
N MET A 42 7.96 9.28 14.35
CA MET A 42 7.16 10.27 15.09
C MET A 42 7.74 10.62 16.46
N GLU A 43 8.91 10.06 16.82
CA GLU A 43 9.53 10.33 18.12
C GLU A 43 9.78 11.85 18.31
N GLY A 44 9.28 12.36 19.44
CA GLY A 44 9.35 13.78 19.76
C GLY A 44 8.37 14.69 19.01
N LEU A 45 7.47 14.12 18.19
CA LEU A 45 6.44 14.86 17.47
C LEU A 45 5.05 14.47 17.96
N PRO A 46 4.13 15.45 18.16
CA PRO A 46 2.75 15.13 18.45
C PRO A 46 2.08 14.49 17.25
N LEU A 47 1.28 13.45 17.50
CA LEU A 47 0.40 12.92 16.47
C LEU A 47 -0.74 13.92 16.24
N PRO A 48 -0.97 14.39 15.01
CA PRO A 48 -2.09 15.28 14.72
C PRO A 48 -3.43 14.62 15.05
N ALA A 49 -4.39 15.40 15.52
CA ALA A 49 -5.74 14.93 15.73
C ALA A 49 -6.38 14.50 14.40
N PHE A 50 -7.20 13.46 14.44
CA PHE A 50 -7.89 12.97 13.24
C PHE A 50 -9.29 12.45 13.58
N ASP A 51 -10.13 12.38 12.56
CA ASP A 51 -11.45 11.77 12.60
C ASP A 51 -11.49 10.54 11.71
N TRP A 52 -12.11 9.47 12.17
CA TRP A 52 -12.41 8.32 11.33
C TRP A 52 -13.55 8.64 10.36
N LEU A 53 -13.26 8.65 9.07
CA LEU A 53 -14.28 8.60 8.02
C LEU A 53 -14.81 7.17 7.84
N ARG A 54 -13.91 6.20 8.03
CA ARG A 54 -14.18 4.78 8.09
C ARG A 54 -13.22 4.14 9.07
N PRO A 55 -13.68 3.71 10.26
CA PRO A 55 -12.83 3.01 11.21
C PRO A 55 -12.33 1.69 10.60
N PRO A 56 -11.25 1.09 11.15
CA PRO A 56 -10.72 -0.17 10.65
C PRO A 56 -11.78 -1.27 10.61
N GLU A 57 -12.11 -1.72 9.42
CA GLU A 57 -13.12 -2.76 9.17
C GLU A 57 -12.56 -3.90 8.33
N ILE A 58 -13.06 -5.10 8.58
CA ILE A 58 -12.73 -6.31 7.82
C ILE A 58 -13.86 -6.58 6.84
N GLY A 59 -13.52 -6.86 5.60
CA GLY A 59 -14.46 -7.17 4.54
C GLY A 59 -13.86 -8.11 3.50
N LEU A 60 -14.57 -8.32 2.43
CA LEU A 60 -14.15 -9.13 1.28
C LEU A 60 -13.91 -8.23 0.07
N ALA A 61 -12.93 -8.58 -0.74
CA ALA A 61 -12.66 -7.95 -2.02
C ALA A 61 -12.56 -9.02 -3.10
N MET A 62 -13.25 -8.81 -4.22
CA MET A 62 -13.16 -9.69 -5.38
C MET A 62 -11.79 -9.61 -6.03
N VAL A 63 -11.12 -10.75 -6.17
CA VAL A 63 -9.85 -10.86 -6.87
C VAL A 63 -10.09 -11.25 -8.32
N ARG A 64 -9.52 -10.48 -9.23
CA ARG A 64 -9.56 -10.77 -10.66
C ARG A 64 -8.17 -11.17 -11.16
N GLY A 65 -8.13 -12.13 -12.04
CA GLY A 65 -6.89 -12.61 -12.68
C GLY A 65 -7.06 -12.81 -14.17
N ARG A 66 -5.94 -13.11 -14.84
CA ARG A 66 -5.88 -13.48 -16.26
C ARG A 66 -5.07 -14.77 -16.39
N ILE A 67 -5.54 -15.71 -17.21
CA ILE A 67 -4.78 -16.91 -17.52
C ILE A 67 -3.60 -16.52 -18.42
N GLY A 68 -2.40 -16.94 -18.04
CA GLY A 68 -1.18 -16.67 -18.82
C GLY A 68 -0.80 -15.19 -18.95
N GLY A 69 -1.47 -14.29 -18.20
CA GLY A 69 -1.22 -12.85 -18.25
C GLY A 69 -1.86 -12.09 -19.42
N THR A 70 -2.33 -12.77 -20.45
CA THR A 70 -2.83 -12.18 -21.71
C THR A 70 -4.32 -12.43 -21.99
N GLY A 71 -4.93 -13.43 -21.36
CA GLY A 71 -6.35 -13.75 -21.52
C GLY A 71 -7.30 -12.72 -20.89
N ASP A 72 -8.61 -12.89 -21.11
CA ASP A 72 -9.63 -12.06 -20.49
C ASP A 72 -9.59 -12.18 -18.97
N ALA A 73 -9.87 -11.05 -18.29
CA ALA A 73 -9.90 -11.03 -16.84
C ALA A 73 -11.19 -11.71 -16.32
N PHE A 74 -11.04 -12.65 -15.39
CA PHE A 74 -12.14 -13.33 -14.74
C PHE A 74 -12.03 -13.25 -13.21
N ASN A 75 -13.12 -13.50 -12.52
CA ASN A 75 -13.16 -13.49 -11.06
C ASN A 75 -12.60 -14.80 -10.52
N LEU A 76 -11.47 -14.69 -9.77
CA LEU A 76 -10.82 -15.84 -9.12
C LEU A 76 -11.52 -16.27 -7.83
N GLY A 77 -12.11 -15.32 -7.12
CA GLY A 77 -12.72 -15.53 -5.81
C GLY A 77 -12.58 -14.28 -4.93
N GLU A 78 -12.88 -14.43 -3.66
CA GLU A 78 -12.83 -13.33 -2.68
C GLU A 78 -11.64 -13.46 -1.74
N ALA A 79 -10.98 -12.34 -1.46
CA ALA A 79 -9.93 -12.26 -0.46
C ALA A 79 -10.40 -11.41 0.73
N THR A 80 -10.07 -11.86 1.94
CA THR A 80 -10.28 -11.02 3.13
C THR A 80 -9.34 -9.82 3.11
N VAL A 81 -9.90 -8.62 3.28
CA VAL A 81 -9.15 -7.37 3.37
C VAL A 81 -9.53 -6.61 4.62
N THR A 82 -8.59 -5.84 5.15
CA THR A 82 -8.88 -4.82 6.16
C THR A 82 -8.60 -3.46 5.56
N ARG A 83 -9.53 -2.53 5.74
CA ARG A 83 -9.44 -1.15 5.24
C ARG A 83 -9.78 -0.15 6.31
N ALA A 84 -9.20 1.04 6.22
CA ALA A 84 -9.47 2.18 7.10
C ALA A 84 -9.35 3.47 6.31
N THR A 85 -10.10 4.49 6.71
CA THR A 85 -9.99 5.83 6.13
C THR A 85 -10.16 6.85 7.25
N LEU A 86 -9.23 7.78 7.35
CA LEU A 86 -9.27 8.88 8.31
C LEU A 86 -9.06 10.22 7.61
N ARG A 87 -9.42 11.28 8.31
CA ARG A 87 -9.16 12.66 7.90
C ARG A 87 -8.36 13.34 9.02
N LEU A 88 -7.22 13.95 8.69
CA LEU A 88 -6.53 14.81 9.64
C LEU A 88 -7.37 16.05 9.92
N ARG A 89 -7.39 16.46 11.20
CA ARG A 89 -7.92 17.77 11.58
C ARG A 89 -6.82 18.79 11.35
N ASP A 90 -7.02 19.65 10.37
CA ASP A 90 -6.12 20.78 10.14
C ASP A 90 -6.71 22.01 10.78
N GLU A 91 -5.95 22.65 11.67
CA GLU A 91 -6.35 23.93 12.30
C GLU A 91 -6.28 25.11 11.31
N ARG A 92 -5.63 24.91 10.16
CA ARG A 92 -5.36 25.98 9.15
C ARG A 92 -6.26 25.94 7.94
N ASP A 93 -7.18 24.99 7.86
CA ASP A 93 -8.16 24.84 6.74
C ASP A 93 -7.52 24.81 5.33
N GLU A 94 -6.25 24.41 5.21
CA GLU A 94 -5.49 24.37 3.96
C GLU A 94 -5.74 23.11 3.12
N GLY A 95 -6.87 22.47 3.31
CA GLY A 95 -7.26 21.29 2.52
C GLY A 95 -7.44 20.03 3.35
N THR A 96 -8.35 19.19 2.92
CA THR A 96 -8.68 17.95 3.61
C THR A 96 -7.68 16.85 3.27
N ILE A 97 -6.78 16.51 4.22
CA ILE A 97 -5.86 15.38 4.05
C ILE A 97 -6.55 14.10 4.52
N VAL A 98 -6.68 13.16 3.59
CA VAL A 98 -7.32 11.86 3.84
C VAL A 98 -6.29 10.74 3.75
N GLY A 99 -6.10 10.03 4.86
CA GLY A 99 -5.31 8.82 4.93
C GLY A 99 -6.15 7.58 4.67
N VAL A 100 -5.63 6.66 3.86
CA VAL A 100 -6.30 5.43 3.46
C VAL A 100 -5.39 4.24 3.68
N ALA A 101 -5.95 3.14 4.15
CA ALA A 101 -5.26 1.86 4.20
C ALA A 101 -6.13 0.75 3.63
N CYS A 102 -5.48 -0.19 2.93
CA CYS A 102 -6.08 -1.44 2.52
C CYS A 102 -4.99 -2.50 2.43
N HIS A 103 -5.19 -3.64 3.10
CA HIS A 103 -4.27 -4.77 3.02
C HIS A 103 -5.01 -6.11 3.13
N LEU A 104 -4.37 -7.17 2.67
CA LEU A 104 -4.88 -8.53 2.82
C LEU A 104 -4.81 -8.99 4.29
N GLY A 105 -5.84 -9.69 4.74
CA GLY A 105 -5.94 -10.23 6.09
C GLY A 105 -6.86 -9.42 7.02
N ARG A 106 -6.78 -9.71 8.33
CA ARG A 106 -7.74 -9.25 9.34
C ARG A 106 -7.14 -8.33 10.41
N ASP A 107 -6.01 -7.70 10.16
CA ASP A 107 -5.29 -6.89 11.16
C ASP A 107 -5.78 -5.44 11.16
N ARG A 108 -6.75 -5.13 12.03
CA ARG A 108 -7.30 -3.78 12.18
C ARG A 108 -6.25 -2.77 12.63
N ARG A 109 -5.35 -3.15 13.55
CA ARG A 109 -4.30 -2.25 14.05
C ARG A 109 -3.33 -1.85 12.93
N ARG A 110 -2.97 -2.80 12.06
CA ARG A 110 -2.14 -2.50 10.88
C ARG A 110 -2.82 -1.53 9.93
N ALA A 111 -4.13 -1.66 9.69
CA ALA A 111 -4.88 -0.73 8.85
C ALA A 111 -4.93 0.68 9.46
N GLU A 112 -5.10 0.78 10.76
CA GLU A 112 -5.04 2.05 11.51
C GLU A 112 -3.69 2.74 11.31
N LEU A 113 -2.58 2.04 11.62
CA LEU A 113 -1.22 2.56 11.50
C LEU A 113 -0.91 3.00 10.05
N ALA A 114 -1.31 2.20 9.07
CA ALA A 114 -1.08 2.51 7.67
C ALA A 114 -1.90 3.72 7.19
N ALA A 115 -3.15 3.89 7.66
CA ALA A 115 -3.96 5.05 7.33
C ALA A 115 -3.40 6.35 7.95
N ILE A 116 -2.92 6.28 9.20
CA ILE A 116 -2.24 7.40 9.86
C ILE A 116 -0.96 7.78 9.08
N ALA A 117 -0.13 6.79 8.76
CA ALA A 117 1.12 7.03 8.02
C ALA A 117 0.85 7.59 6.62
N ASP A 118 -0.17 7.11 5.90
CA ASP A 118 -0.55 7.64 4.59
C ASP A 118 -1.00 9.11 4.67
N ALA A 119 -1.75 9.48 5.71
CA ALA A 119 -2.16 10.86 5.93
C ALA A 119 -0.94 11.76 6.20
N LEU A 120 -0.05 11.35 7.11
CA LEU A 120 1.15 12.10 7.46
C LEU A 120 2.12 12.24 6.27
N LEU A 121 2.27 11.20 5.45
CA LEU A 121 3.09 11.25 4.22
C LEU A 121 2.59 12.27 3.18
N GLN A 122 1.35 12.69 3.26
CA GLN A 122 0.80 13.74 2.40
C GLN A 122 1.05 15.16 2.95
N THR A 123 1.53 15.29 4.20
CA THR A 123 1.86 16.58 4.79
C THR A 123 3.32 16.97 4.48
N PRO A 124 3.61 18.19 4.01
CA PRO A 124 4.98 18.63 3.71
C PRO A 124 5.94 18.50 4.91
N GLN A 125 5.45 18.79 6.11
CA GLN A 125 6.25 18.78 7.33
C GLN A 125 6.69 17.38 7.77
N HIS A 126 5.93 16.32 7.45
CA HIS A 126 6.26 14.94 7.86
C HIS A 126 6.79 14.09 6.70
N HIS A 127 6.54 14.49 5.46
CA HIS A 127 6.85 13.71 4.25
C HIS A 127 8.30 13.20 4.22
N ALA A 128 9.27 14.11 4.26
CA ALA A 128 10.69 13.74 4.12
C ALA A 128 11.16 12.79 5.23
N ARG A 129 10.74 13.06 6.47
CA ARG A 129 11.10 12.24 7.62
C ARG A 129 10.49 10.84 7.54
N LEU A 130 9.22 10.73 7.19
CA LEU A 130 8.54 9.44 7.04
C LEU A 130 9.05 8.66 5.84
N GLN A 131 9.39 9.31 4.74
CA GLN A 131 10.06 8.65 3.62
C GLN A 131 11.38 8.01 4.05
N ALA A 132 12.22 8.74 4.80
CA ALA A 132 13.52 8.25 5.22
C ALA A 132 13.47 7.20 6.35
N GLN A 133 12.58 7.39 7.34
CA GLN A 133 12.58 6.58 8.56
C GLN A 133 11.51 5.48 8.60
N LEU A 134 10.48 5.58 7.76
CA LEU A 134 9.41 4.59 7.68
C LEU A 134 9.47 3.83 6.35
N ILE A 135 9.32 4.53 5.22
CA ILE A 135 9.12 3.86 3.92
C ILE A 135 10.41 3.21 3.40
N ALA A 136 11.53 3.91 3.41
CA ALA A 136 12.79 3.39 2.87
C ALA A 136 13.28 2.14 3.61
N PRO A 137 13.30 2.08 4.96
CA PRO A 137 13.68 0.87 5.69
C PRO A 137 12.74 -0.31 5.42
N LEU A 138 11.42 -0.08 5.43
CA LEU A 138 10.44 -1.13 5.15
C LEU A 138 10.55 -1.65 3.71
N ALA A 139 10.79 -0.77 2.75
CA ALA A 139 11.00 -1.17 1.35
C ALA A 139 12.26 -2.01 1.19
N SER A 140 13.36 -1.64 1.84
CA SER A 140 14.60 -2.42 1.84
C SER A 140 14.41 -3.81 2.45
N GLN A 141 13.72 -3.89 3.59
CA GLN A 141 13.40 -5.16 4.24
C GLN A 141 12.54 -6.07 3.34
N LEU A 142 11.52 -5.52 2.69
CA LEU A 142 10.69 -6.28 1.75
C LEU A 142 11.47 -6.76 0.53
N ALA A 143 12.39 -5.94 0.01
CA ALA A 143 13.25 -6.33 -1.11
C ALA A 143 14.18 -7.49 -0.72
N ALA A 144 14.80 -7.43 0.47
CA ALA A 144 15.64 -8.51 0.99
C ALA A 144 14.84 -9.81 1.18
N GLN A 145 13.64 -9.74 1.76
CA GLN A 145 12.76 -10.90 1.92
C GLN A 145 12.32 -11.49 0.57
N HIS A 146 12.11 -10.65 -0.44
CA HIS A 146 11.76 -11.12 -1.78
C HIS A 146 12.95 -11.82 -2.44
N ALA A 147 14.15 -11.25 -2.35
CA ALA A 147 15.38 -11.85 -2.89
C ALA A 147 15.64 -13.22 -2.24
N GLN A 148 15.51 -13.33 -0.91
CA GLN A 148 15.66 -14.59 -0.21
C GLN A 148 14.68 -15.65 -0.70
N ARG A 149 13.39 -15.31 -0.82
CA ARG A 149 12.38 -16.26 -1.35
C ARG A 149 12.67 -16.70 -2.78
N GLN A 150 13.22 -15.82 -3.62
CA GLN A 150 13.62 -16.18 -4.98
C GLN A 150 14.81 -17.15 -4.97
N GLN A 151 15.80 -16.93 -4.09
CA GLN A 151 16.93 -17.85 -3.94
C GLN A 151 16.48 -19.22 -3.45
N ASP A 152 15.62 -19.25 -2.42
CA ASP A 152 15.06 -20.50 -1.88
C ASP A 152 14.27 -21.26 -2.97
N ALA A 153 13.44 -20.57 -3.73
CA ALA A 153 12.72 -21.18 -4.85
C ALA A 153 13.63 -21.68 -5.97
N ALA A 154 14.72 -20.96 -6.27
CA ALA A 154 15.69 -21.38 -7.27
C ALA A 154 16.47 -22.64 -6.82
N SER A 155 16.77 -22.76 -5.51
CA SER A 155 17.48 -23.92 -4.97
C SER A 155 16.66 -25.21 -5.00
N THR A 156 15.33 -25.09 -5.04
CA THR A 156 14.40 -26.26 -5.10
C THR A 156 13.96 -26.61 -6.52
N ARG A 157 14.47 -25.88 -7.53
CA ARG A 157 14.11 -26.13 -8.93
C ARG A 157 14.75 -27.45 -9.40
N VAL A 158 13.91 -28.44 -9.69
CA VAL A 158 14.35 -29.71 -10.29
C VAL A 158 14.38 -29.54 -11.81
N GLU A 159 15.55 -29.75 -12.44
CA GLU A 159 15.67 -29.84 -13.87
C GLU A 159 15.33 -31.28 -14.33
N PHE A 160 14.24 -31.43 -15.03
CA PHE A 160 13.88 -32.70 -15.66
C PHE A 160 14.64 -32.82 -17.00
N PHE A 161 15.69 -33.61 -17.03
CA PHE A 161 16.33 -34.01 -18.28
C PHE A 161 15.47 -35.09 -18.93
N THR A 162 14.86 -34.79 -20.05
CA THR A 162 14.27 -35.81 -20.93
C THR A 162 15.41 -36.56 -21.60
N MET A 163 15.71 -37.78 -21.15
CA MET A 163 16.56 -38.69 -21.89
C MET A 163 15.80 -39.10 -23.18
N VAL A 164 16.28 -38.66 -24.32
CA VAL A 164 15.84 -39.20 -25.63
C VAL A 164 16.34 -40.63 -25.67
N ARG A 165 15.43 -41.59 -25.65
CA ARG A 165 15.74 -43.01 -25.86
C ARG A 165 16.10 -43.13 -27.33
N GLY A 166 17.38 -43.33 -27.64
CA GLY A 166 17.83 -43.66 -28.99
C GLY A 166 17.25 -45.01 -29.42
N ASP A 167 16.82 -45.08 -30.69
CA ASP A 167 16.43 -46.32 -31.38
C ASP A 167 17.62 -47.24 -31.57
#